data_d94fda68b07bbc3d68750964e058af16
#
_entry.id   d94fda68b07bbc3d68750964e058af16
#
_cell.length_a   1.000
_cell.length_b   1.000
_cell.length_c   1.000
_cell.angle_alpha   90.00
_cell.angle_beta   90.00
_cell.angle_gamma   90.00
#
_symmetry.space_group_name_H-M   'P 1'
#
loop_
_entity.id
_entity.type
_entity.pdbx_description
1 polymer ?
#
loop_
_entity_poly.entity_id
_entity_poly.type
_entity_poly.pdbx_seq_one_letter_code
_entity_poly.pdbx_strand_id
1 'polypeptide(L)' 'LKVDEVRSLADAELLKRLGEARQELFNLKIRLSTRQLANHRELPKVKKKIARMETILKERELGIR' A
#
# COMPACT_ATOMS: atom_id res chain seq x y z
N LEU A 1 -5.64 5.81 3.89
CA LEU A 1 -5.23 5.61 5.28
C LEU A 1 -4.31 6.73 5.75
N LYS A 2 -4.59 7.26 6.91
CA LYS A 2 -3.73 8.23 7.55
C LYS A 2 -2.60 7.50 8.27
N VAL A 3 -1.47 8.19 8.43
CA VAL A 3 -0.30 7.59 9.09
C VAL A 3 -0.65 7.08 10.50
N ASP A 4 -1.42 7.84 11.26
CA ASP A 4 -1.83 7.44 12.61
C ASP A 4 -2.64 6.16 12.60
N GLU A 5 -3.53 5.99 11.65
CA GLU A 5 -4.31 4.76 11.51
C GLU A 5 -3.41 3.57 11.20
N VAL A 6 -2.45 3.76 10.31
CA VAL A 6 -1.50 2.71 9.95
C VAL A 6 -0.65 2.32 11.16
N ARG A 7 -0.19 3.30 11.94
CA ARG A 7 0.63 3.04 13.12
C ARG A 7 -0.12 2.31 14.22
N SER A 8 -1.44 2.43 14.27
CA SER A 8 -2.24 1.76 15.29
C SER A 8 -2.48 0.29 14.98
N LEU A 9 -2.18 -0.16 13.76
CA LEU A 9 -2.41 -1.54 13.35
C LEU A 9 -1.33 -2.48 13.92
N ALA A 10 -1.75 -3.70 14.28
CA ALA A 10 -0.82 -4.75 14.66
C ALA A 10 -0.01 -5.17 13.43
N ASP A 11 1.18 -5.74 13.65
CA ASP A 11 2.05 -6.16 12.56
C ASP A 11 1.38 -7.13 11.58
N ALA A 12 0.64 -8.10 12.11
CA ALA A 12 -0.06 -9.08 11.27
C ALA A 12 -1.11 -8.40 10.38
N GLU A 13 -1.85 -7.46 10.96
CA GLU A 13 -2.87 -6.71 10.23
C GLU A 13 -2.23 -5.82 9.17
N LEU A 14 -1.11 -5.18 9.52
CA LEU A 14 -0.38 -4.32 8.61
C LEU A 14 0.17 -5.10 7.42
N LEU A 15 0.75 -6.27 7.67
CA LEU A 15 1.23 -7.17 6.61
C LEU A 15 0.12 -7.61 5.69
N LYS A 16 -1.04 -7.92 6.25
CA LYS A 16 -2.21 -8.31 5.47
C LYS A 16 -2.64 -7.17 4.54
N ARG A 17 -2.75 -5.96 5.08
CA ARG A 17 -3.15 -4.80 4.29
C ARG A 17 -2.12 -4.45 3.23
N LEU A 18 -0.85 -4.64 3.54
CA LEU A 18 0.22 -4.41 2.56
C LEU A 18 0.11 -5.40 1.40
N GLY A 19 -0.14 -6.67 1.70
CA GLY A 19 -0.35 -7.69 0.67
C GLY A 19 -1.54 -7.36 -0.22
N GLU A 20 -2.65 -6.94 0.38
CA GLU A 20 -3.83 -6.53 -0.36
C GLU A 20 -3.57 -5.32 -1.26
N ALA A 21 -2.83 -4.33 -0.73
CA ALA A 21 -2.50 -3.14 -1.49
C ALA A 21 -1.57 -3.46 -2.68
N ARG A 22 -0.63 -4.36 -2.48
CA ARG A 22 0.25 -4.82 -3.56
C ARG A 22 -0.53 -5.55 -4.65
N GLN A 23 -1.50 -6.36 -4.25
CA GLN A 23 -2.37 -7.05 -5.20
C GLN A 23 -3.21 -6.06 -5.99
N GLU A 24 -3.74 -5.04 -5.32
CA GLU A 24 -4.48 -3.97 -5.98
C GLU A 24 -3.62 -3.26 -7.01
N LEU A 25 -2.38 -2.93 -6.66
CA LEU A 25 -1.46 -2.28 -7.59
C LEU A 25 -1.19 -3.16 -8.81
N PHE A 26 -0.98 -4.45 -8.60
CA PHE A 26 -0.75 -5.39 -9.68
C PHE A 26 -1.95 -5.43 -10.63
N ASN A 27 -3.16 -5.51 -10.08
CA ASN A 27 -4.39 -5.52 -10.87
C ASN A 27 -4.56 -4.23 -11.67
N LEU A 28 -4.24 -3.09 -11.07
CA LEU A 28 -4.31 -1.80 -11.77
C LEU A 28 -3.32 -1.75 -12.92
N LYS A 29 -2.12 -2.27 -12.73
CA LYS A 29 -1.11 -2.31 -13.79
C LYS A 29 -1.57 -3.17 -14.95
N ILE A 30 -2.21 -4.31 -14.68
CA ILE A 30 -2.77 -5.18 -15.71
C ILE A 30 -3.87 -4.45 -16.48
N ARG A 31 -4.77 -3.78 -15.76
CA ARG A 31 -5.87 -3.04 -16.40
C ARG A 31 -5.35 -1.93 -17.31
N LEU A 32 -4.30 -1.24 -16.87
CA LEU A 32 -3.68 -0.21 -17.70
C LEU A 32 -3.05 -0.79 -18.97
N SER A 33 -2.37 -1.93 -18.83
CA SER A 33 -1.71 -2.55 -19.99
C SER A 33 -2.72 -3.07 -21.00
N THR A 34 -3.91 -3.46 -20.56
CA THR A 34 -4.99 -3.91 -21.45
C THR A 34 -5.93 -2.78 -21.86
N ARG A 35 -5.63 -1.57 -21.42
CA ARG A 35 -6.44 -0.37 -21.70
C ARG A 35 -7.86 -0.43 -21.15
N GLN A 36 -8.09 -1.24 -20.14
CA GLN A 36 -9.39 -1.33 -19.47
C GLN A 36 -9.60 -0.21 -18.46
N LEU A 37 -8.52 0.42 -18.03
CA LEU A 37 -8.58 1.50 -17.07
C LEU A 37 -8.21 2.82 -17.73
N ALA A 38 -9.16 3.74 -17.76
CA ALA A 38 -8.95 5.03 -18.41
C ALA A 38 -8.26 6.04 -17.49
N ASN A 39 -8.36 5.85 -16.16
CA ASN A 39 -7.84 6.82 -15.20
C ASN A 39 -6.54 6.33 -14.56
N HIS A 40 -5.44 6.99 -14.92
CA HIS A 40 -4.11 6.67 -14.39
C HIS A 40 -3.87 7.20 -12.98
N ARG A 41 -4.76 8.04 -12.46
CA ARG A 41 -4.58 8.67 -11.14
C ARG A 41 -4.62 7.68 -9.98
N GLU A 42 -5.22 6.53 -10.20
CA GLU A 42 -5.30 5.49 -9.16
C GLU A 42 -3.93 4.93 -8.79
N LEU A 43 -3.02 4.82 -9.75
CA LEU A 43 -1.69 4.26 -9.52
C LEU A 43 -0.89 5.01 -8.46
N PRO A 44 -0.74 6.35 -8.56
CA PRO A 44 0.01 7.07 -7.53
C PRO A 44 -0.60 6.95 -6.13
N LYS A 45 -1.92 6.88 -6.03
CA LYS A 45 -2.62 6.73 -4.74
C LYS A 45 -2.28 5.41 -4.08
N VAL A 46 -2.34 4.33 -4.87
CA VAL A 46 -2.03 2.99 -4.35
C VAL A 46 -0.56 2.88 -3.99
N LYS A 47 0.33 3.43 -4.81
CA LYS A 47 1.76 3.45 -4.53
C LYS A 47 2.08 4.18 -3.22
N LYS A 48 1.43 5.30 -2.97
CA LYS A 48 1.62 6.05 -1.71
C LYS A 48 1.15 5.24 -0.52
N LYS A 49 0.03 4.55 -0.65
CA LYS A 49 -0.51 3.70 0.41
C LYS A 49 0.49 2.60 0.77
N ILE A 50 1.03 1.93 -0.25
CA ILE A 50 2.03 0.88 -0.07
C ILE A 50 3.29 1.44 0.59
N ALA A 51 3.79 2.57 0.11
CA ALA A 51 4.99 3.19 0.65
C ALA A 51 4.85 3.55 2.12
N ARG A 52 3.69 4.06 2.52
CA ARG A 52 3.42 4.39 3.93
C ARG A 52 3.45 3.14 4.79
N MET A 53 2.82 2.07 4.34
CA MET A 53 2.80 0.82 5.10
C MET A 53 4.18 0.19 5.21
N GLU A 54 4.95 0.21 4.12
CA GLU A 54 6.31 -0.29 4.13
C GLU A 54 7.21 0.52 5.06
N THR A 55 7.04 1.84 5.06
CA THR A 55 7.79 2.73 5.95
C THR A 55 7.52 2.40 7.42
N ILE A 56 6.25 2.23 7.78
CA ILE A 56 5.87 1.89 9.15
C ILE A 56 6.44 0.54 9.57
N LEU A 57 6.37 -0.46 8.69
CA LEU A 57 6.94 -1.77 8.97
C LEU A 57 8.45 -1.68 9.18
N LYS A 58 9.13 -0.91 8.34
CA LYS A 58 10.57 -0.71 8.44
C LYS A 58 10.95 -0.04 9.75
N GLU A 59 10.20 0.97 10.15
CA GLU A 59 10.40 1.64 11.44
C GLU A 59 10.29 0.66 12.61
N ARG A 60 9.30 -0.23 12.55
CA ARG A 60 9.09 -1.24 13.60
C ARG A 60 10.23 -2.24 13.65
N GLU A 61 10.72 -2.69 12.49
CA GLU A 61 11.87 -3.58 12.42
C GLU A 61 13.12 -2.96 13.05
N LEU A 62 13.33 -1.67 12.82
CA LEU A 62 14.48 -0.95 13.33
C LEU A 62 14.30 -0.50 14.79
N GLY A 63 13.13 -0.71 15.36
CA GLY A 63 12.82 -0.25 16.70
C GLY A 63 12.57 1.24 16.79
N ILE A 64 12.32 1.89 15.67
CA ILE A 64 12.00 3.31 15.58
C ILE A 64 10.49 3.46 15.50
N ARG A 65 9.94 4.46 16.12
CA ARG A 65 8.50 4.69 16.07
C ARG A 65 8.10 5.83 15.18
#